data_3edb9aad4379c23dcbc122656b203df6
#
_entry.id   3edb9aad4379c23dcbc122656b203df6
#
_cell.length_a   1.000
_cell.length_b   1.000
_cell.length_c   1.000
_cell.angle_alpha   90.00
_cell.angle_beta   90.00
_cell.angle_gamma   90.00
#
_symmetry.space_group_name_H-M   'P 1'
#
loop_
_entity.id
_entity.type
_entity.pdbx_description
1 polymer ?
#
loop_
_entity_poly.entity_id
_entity_poly.type
_entity_poly.pdbx_seq_one_letter_code
_entity_poly.pdbx_strand_id
1 'polypeptide(L)'
;MRTRRPAAEQLPADELFRSRLENQIDLRHPLVQLSHRLPWSALEQALSPRLPATTGTGGRPALPVRLIAGLLYLKHAYDLSDEAVCERWLENPYWQFFTGEVVFQTCVPCDPSSLTRWRQRLGEAGMEELLAHTINTAHAMKAVDARELSRVIVDTTVQEKAIAHPTDSRLLEVARKKLVLLAKRHGIALRQTYARQGPALRRKAGRHAHARQFKRMRKELRRQRTLLGRVLRDLQRKLAQQEPSVRERIGVWLERAQRLLAQRPKDKQKLYALHAPEVECMSKGKARQPYEFGVKVGIAVSARKGLIVGARSFPGNPYDGDTLAEQLEQARGLLQDVDVIPQVAIVDLGYRGRDVEGVQILHRGQAKTLTRRQWRWIKRRQAVEPVIGHLKQDCRLNRCHLKGAQGDALHVLGCAAGYNLRWLLRWIAFLRALLQVVRARSSTPSSTMWPANMALEV
;
A
#
# COMPACT_ATOMS: atom_id res chain seq x y z
N MET A 1 14.79 4.63 17.88
CA MET A 1 16.11 4.94 18.44
C MET A 1 17.08 5.09 17.30
N ARG A 2 17.81 6.21 17.26
CA ARG A 2 18.78 6.58 16.20
C ARG A 2 20.19 6.54 16.78
N THR A 3 21.13 5.83 16.15
CA THR A 3 22.55 6.17 16.24
C THR A 3 22.94 6.99 15.02
N ARG A 4 23.73 8.04 15.22
CA ARG A 4 24.63 8.47 14.18
C ARG A 4 25.60 7.29 13.93
N ARG A 5 25.48 6.60 12.80
CA ARG A 5 26.64 5.88 12.28
C ARG A 5 27.71 6.92 11.95
N PRO A 6 28.99 6.66 12.28
CA PRO A 6 30.06 7.51 11.79
C PRO A 6 29.94 7.68 10.28
N ALA A 7 30.24 8.88 9.79
CA ALA A 7 30.41 9.10 8.36
C ALA A 7 31.33 8.04 7.78
N ALA A 8 31.16 7.71 6.49
CA ALA A 8 31.94 6.66 5.82
C ALA A 8 33.48 6.81 5.93
N GLU A 9 33.94 7.97 6.40
CA GLU A 9 35.36 8.29 6.66
C GLU A 9 35.90 7.81 8.02
N GLN A 10 35.04 7.35 8.93
CA GLN A 10 35.45 6.90 10.29
C GLN A 10 35.06 5.42 10.49
N LEU A 11 35.63 4.53 9.70
CA LEU A 11 35.54 3.11 9.98
C LEU A 11 36.46 2.74 11.15
N PRO A 12 35.97 1.95 12.15
CA PRO A 12 36.83 1.43 13.21
C PRO A 12 38.01 0.63 12.64
N ALA A 13 39.14 0.64 13.32
CA ALA A 13 40.36 -0.07 12.89
C ALA A 13 40.15 -1.58 12.64
N ASP A 14 39.20 -2.21 13.33
CA ASP A 14 38.82 -3.63 13.16
C ASP A 14 38.10 -3.94 11.84
N GLU A 15 37.71 -2.93 11.04
CA GLU A 15 37.06 -3.12 9.75
C GLU A 15 38.05 -3.10 8.57
N LEU A 16 39.35 -2.98 8.80
CA LEU A 16 40.41 -3.01 7.78
C LEU A 16 40.38 -4.28 6.90
N PHE A 17 39.91 -5.39 7.42
CA PHE A 17 39.81 -6.68 6.70
C PHE A 17 38.43 -6.95 6.09
N ARG A 18 37.45 -6.08 6.28
CA ARG A 18 36.12 -6.24 5.68
C ARG A 18 36.05 -5.53 4.34
N SER A 19 35.87 -6.32 3.28
CA SER A 19 35.65 -5.76 1.95
C SER A 19 34.36 -4.90 1.92
N ARG A 20 34.44 -3.71 1.34
CA ARG A 20 33.27 -2.84 1.14
C ARG A 20 32.30 -3.48 0.15
N LEU A 21 31.00 -3.24 0.36
CA LEU A 21 29.96 -3.72 -0.56
C LEU A 21 30.19 -3.24 -2.01
N GLU A 22 30.71 -2.02 -2.19
CA GLU A 22 31.06 -1.47 -3.51
C GLU A 22 32.02 -2.36 -4.30
N ASN A 23 32.91 -3.07 -3.61
CA ASN A 23 33.88 -3.99 -4.23
C ASN A 23 33.31 -5.39 -4.49
N GLN A 24 32.13 -5.70 -3.93
CA GLN A 24 31.51 -7.03 -3.98
C GLN A 24 30.32 -7.11 -4.95
N ILE A 25 29.75 -5.97 -5.35
CA ILE A 25 28.54 -5.89 -6.15
C ILE A 25 28.77 -5.22 -7.50
N ASP A 26 27.94 -5.52 -8.49
CA ASP A 26 27.95 -4.79 -9.78
C ASP A 26 27.36 -3.39 -9.58
N LEU A 27 28.21 -2.37 -9.61
CA LEU A 27 27.80 -0.97 -9.47
C LEU A 27 26.85 -0.50 -10.59
N ARG A 28 26.80 -1.23 -11.70
CA ARG A 28 25.87 -0.97 -12.81
C ARG A 28 24.48 -1.53 -12.55
N HIS A 29 24.28 -2.31 -11.48
CA HIS A 29 22.96 -2.88 -11.14
C HIS A 29 21.92 -1.76 -10.97
N PRO A 30 20.68 -1.89 -11.50
CA PRO A 30 19.66 -0.84 -11.44
C PRO A 30 19.38 -0.30 -10.03
N LEU A 31 19.36 -1.17 -9.02
CA LEU A 31 19.13 -0.76 -7.63
C LEU A 31 20.28 0.09 -7.06
N VAL A 32 21.54 -0.22 -7.43
CA VAL A 32 22.70 0.59 -7.05
C VAL A 32 22.63 1.95 -7.72
N GLN A 33 22.36 1.97 -9.02
CA GLN A 33 22.18 3.21 -9.77
C GLN A 33 21.05 4.07 -9.24
N LEU A 34 19.96 3.47 -8.79
CA LEU A 34 18.85 4.18 -8.15
C LEU A 34 19.23 4.70 -6.76
N SER A 35 20.01 3.92 -5.99
CA SER A 35 20.54 4.32 -4.68
C SER A 35 21.34 5.63 -4.74
N HIS A 36 22.10 5.85 -5.80
CA HIS A 36 22.84 7.10 -6.01
C HIS A 36 21.99 8.29 -6.48
N ARG A 37 20.78 8.03 -6.98
CA ARG A 37 19.89 9.07 -7.54
C ARG A 37 18.79 9.50 -6.58
N LEU A 38 18.44 8.67 -5.62
CA LEU A 38 17.49 9.03 -4.58
C LEU A 38 18.10 10.11 -3.65
N PRO A 39 17.38 11.18 -3.37
CA PRO A 39 17.88 12.29 -2.54
C PRO A 39 17.79 11.92 -1.05
N TRP A 40 18.65 10.99 -0.59
CA TRP A 40 18.61 10.47 0.78
C TRP A 40 18.77 11.52 1.86
N SER A 41 19.59 12.56 1.62
CA SER A 41 19.80 13.67 2.57
C SER A 41 18.52 14.50 2.75
N ALA A 42 17.83 14.83 1.65
CA ALA A 42 16.56 15.54 1.72
C ALA A 42 15.48 14.69 2.42
N LEU A 43 15.41 13.40 2.07
CA LEU A 43 14.52 12.46 2.73
C LEU A 43 14.81 12.32 4.23
N GLU A 44 16.07 12.30 4.60
CA GLU A 44 16.47 12.28 6.02
C GLU A 44 16.04 13.56 6.75
N GLN A 45 16.20 14.72 6.14
CA GLN A 45 15.74 15.99 6.70
C GLN A 45 14.23 16.00 6.91
N ALA A 46 13.45 15.57 5.91
CA ALA A 46 12.00 15.54 5.97
C ALA A 46 11.45 14.56 7.02
N LEU A 47 12.08 13.39 7.17
CA LEU A 47 11.59 12.33 8.06
C LEU A 47 12.16 12.40 9.48
N SER A 48 13.30 13.07 9.68
CA SER A 48 13.98 13.17 10.98
C SER A 48 13.12 13.70 12.12
N PRO A 49 12.30 14.73 11.93
CA PRO A 49 11.43 15.26 12.99
C PRO A 49 10.38 14.25 13.47
N ARG A 50 9.97 13.32 12.58
CA ARG A 50 8.96 12.29 12.86
C ARG A 50 9.55 11.03 13.50
N LEU A 51 10.87 10.87 13.39
CA LEU A 51 11.61 9.71 13.91
C LEU A 51 12.61 10.21 14.97
N PRO A 52 12.17 10.56 16.18
CA PRO A 52 13.02 11.19 17.18
C PRO A 52 14.25 10.33 17.49
N ALA A 53 15.39 11.02 17.61
CA ALA A 53 16.61 10.42 18.12
C ALA A 53 16.43 10.08 19.61
N THR A 54 17.21 9.15 20.11
CA THR A 54 17.27 8.88 21.56
C THR A 54 17.84 10.07 22.28
N THR A 55 17.09 10.65 23.19
CA THR A 55 17.56 11.61 24.17
C THR A 55 17.80 10.86 25.48
N GLY A 56 19.01 10.41 25.73
CA GLY A 56 19.30 9.78 27.01
C GLY A 56 20.49 8.83 27.02
N THR A 57 21.05 8.66 28.19
CA THR A 57 22.24 7.87 28.51
C THR A 57 21.94 6.36 28.62
N GLY A 58 21.14 5.79 27.77
CA GLY A 58 20.87 4.35 27.77
C GLY A 58 19.93 3.89 26.67
N GLY A 59 20.07 2.65 26.25
CA GLY A 59 19.21 1.98 25.27
C GLY A 59 19.90 1.71 23.92
N ARG A 60 19.21 0.94 23.07
CA ARG A 60 19.71 0.58 21.74
C ARG A 60 19.79 1.84 20.85
N PRO A 61 20.91 2.02 20.15
CA PRO A 61 21.09 3.12 19.21
C PRO A 61 19.98 3.21 18.16
N ALA A 62 19.63 4.44 17.73
CA ALA A 62 18.65 4.68 16.70
C ALA A 62 19.15 4.21 15.32
N LEU A 63 18.29 3.61 14.54
CA LEU A 63 18.63 3.17 13.18
C LEU A 63 18.60 4.37 12.21
N PRO A 64 19.48 4.38 11.18
CA PRO A 64 19.50 5.42 10.17
C PRO A 64 18.15 5.57 9.46
N VAL A 65 17.77 6.80 9.13
CA VAL A 65 16.53 7.05 8.38
C VAL A 65 16.56 6.38 7.01
N ARG A 66 17.71 6.38 6.35
CA ARG A 66 17.90 5.70 5.06
C ARG A 66 17.60 4.20 5.15
N LEU A 67 18.00 3.52 6.22
CA LEU A 67 17.66 2.11 6.44
C LEU A 67 16.14 1.93 6.57
N ILE A 68 15.49 2.77 7.39
CA ILE A 68 14.04 2.71 7.63
C ILE A 68 13.27 2.95 6.32
N ALA A 69 13.57 4.03 5.61
CA ALA A 69 12.93 4.38 4.34
C ALA A 69 13.20 3.33 3.26
N GLY A 70 14.45 2.84 3.16
CA GLY A 70 14.84 1.82 2.21
C GLY A 70 14.11 0.50 2.42
N LEU A 71 13.95 0.03 3.66
CA LEU A 71 13.16 -1.16 3.98
C LEU A 71 11.68 -0.99 3.62
N LEU A 72 11.09 0.19 3.86
CA LEU A 72 9.71 0.48 3.48
C LEU A 72 9.52 0.49 1.96
N TYR A 73 10.44 1.06 1.22
CA TYR A 73 10.44 0.98 -0.25
C TYR A 73 10.54 -0.46 -0.76
N LEU A 74 11.54 -1.20 -0.29
CA LEU A 74 11.78 -2.58 -0.72
C LEU A 74 10.61 -3.50 -0.38
N LYS A 75 10.03 -3.36 0.82
CA LYS A 75 8.85 -4.12 1.22
C LYS A 75 7.73 -4.03 0.19
N HIS A 76 7.34 -2.82 -0.20
CA HIS A 76 6.23 -2.60 -1.11
C HIS A 76 6.62 -2.84 -2.58
N ALA A 77 7.87 -2.56 -2.97
CA ALA A 77 8.35 -2.83 -4.31
C ALA A 77 8.43 -4.32 -4.64
N TYR A 78 8.58 -5.19 -3.64
CA TYR A 78 8.73 -6.65 -3.84
C TYR A 78 7.62 -7.49 -3.19
N ASP A 79 6.49 -6.88 -2.84
CA ASP A 79 5.31 -7.55 -2.23
C ASP A 79 5.65 -8.37 -0.98
N LEU A 80 6.45 -7.84 -0.06
CA LEU A 80 6.93 -8.59 1.09
C LEU A 80 6.18 -8.25 2.39
N SER A 81 6.17 -9.21 3.35
CA SER A 81 5.80 -8.94 4.74
C SER A 81 6.91 -8.17 5.48
N ASP A 82 6.66 -7.72 6.70
CA ASP A 82 7.68 -7.07 7.54
C ASP A 82 8.80 -8.05 7.90
N GLU A 83 8.47 -9.30 8.12
CA GLU A 83 9.42 -10.39 8.38
C GLU A 83 10.26 -10.68 7.14
N ALA A 84 9.60 -10.93 6.00
CA ALA A 84 10.26 -11.33 4.76
C ALA A 84 11.20 -10.24 4.20
N VAL A 85 10.90 -8.94 4.41
CA VAL A 85 11.83 -7.89 3.96
C VAL A 85 13.10 -7.86 4.80
N CYS A 86 13.01 -8.11 6.11
CA CYS A 86 14.19 -8.20 6.99
C CYS A 86 15.06 -9.42 6.67
N GLU A 87 14.43 -10.58 6.45
CA GLU A 87 15.12 -11.81 6.07
C GLU A 87 15.83 -11.66 4.72
N ARG A 88 15.11 -11.18 3.69
CA ARG A 88 15.67 -10.99 2.36
C ARG A 88 16.75 -9.90 2.31
N TRP A 89 16.65 -8.88 3.15
CA TRP A 89 17.70 -7.87 3.29
C TRP A 89 19.01 -8.49 3.80
N LEU A 90 18.93 -9.42 4.75
CA LEU A 90 20.09 -10.11 5.30
C LEU A 90 20.87 -10.89 4.23
N GLU A 91 20.18 -11.46 3.26
CA GLU A 91 20.75 -12.31 2.21
C GLU A 91 21.20 -11.52 0.97
N ASN A 92 20.80 -10.24 0.85
CA ASN A 92 20.97 -9.50 -0.40
C ASN A 92 21.91 -8.29 -0.24
N PRO A 93 23.15 -8.35 -0.75
CA PRO A 93 24.11 -7.26 -0.63
C PRO A 93 23.66 -5.98 -1.37
N TYR A 94 22.89 -6.09 -2.47
CA TYR A 94 22.32 -4.93 -3.17
C TYR A 94 21.28 -4.19 -2.33
N TRP A 95 20.50 -4.92 -1.51
CA TRP A 95 19.53 -4.31 -0.61
C TRP A 95 20.21 -3.63 0.58
N GLN A 96 21.26 -4.23 1.09
CA GLN A 96 22.10 -3.63 2.13
C GLN A 96 22.75 -2.34 1.63
N PHE A 97 23.34 -2.36 0.44
CA PHE A 97 23.89 -1.17 -0.19
C PHE A 97 22.83 -0.08 -0.44
N PHE A 98 21.66 -0.44 -0.94
CA PHE A 98 20.55 0.49 -1.17
C PHE A 98 20.14 1.19 0.12
N THR A 99 20.09 0.47 1.22
CA THR A 99 19.73 0.98 2.54
C THR A 99 20.88 1.69 3.28
N GLY A 100 22.06 1.79 2.67
CA GLY A 100 23.18 2.59 3.16
C GLY A 100 24.22 1.83 3.97
N GLU A 101 24.27 0.49 3.86
CA GLU A 101 25.35 -0.29 4.45
C GLU A 101 26.62 -0.15 3.61
N VAL A 102 27.75 -0.03 4.30
CA VAL A 102 29.07 0.07 3.67
C VAL A 102 29.73 -1.30 3.55
N VAL A 103 29.52 -2.16 4.54
CA VAL A 103 30.02 -3.51 4.61
C VAL A 103 28.87 -4.49 4.78
N PHE A 104 29.06 -5.74 4.32
CA PHE A 104 28.03 -6.76 4.42
C PHE A 104 27.68 -7.08 5.87
N GLN A 105 26.38 -7.04 6.17
CA GLN A 105 25.84 -7.32 7.49
C GLN A 105 25.34 -8.77 7.58
N THR A 106 25.67 -9.44 8.68
CA THR A 106 25.30 -10.84 8.93
C THR A 106 24.15 -10.99 9.93
N CYS A 107 23.59 -9.88 10.41
CA CYS A 107 22.45 -9.87 11.33
C CYS A 107 21.30 -9.09 10.72
N VAL A 108 20.06 -9.44 11.07
CA VAL A 108 18.85 -8.73 10.63
C VAL A 108 18.91 -7.26 11.05
N PRO A 109 18.45 -6.32 10.20
CA PRO A 109 18.61 -4.88 10.44
C PRO A 109 17.81 -4.42 11.66
N CYS A 110 16.67 -5.05 11.92
CA CYS A 110 15.77 -4.71 13.02
C CYS A 110 14.80 -5.86 13.30
N ASP A 111 14.12 -5.78 14.45
CA ASP A 111 12.93 -6.59 14.69
C ASP A 111 11.81 -6.17 13.71
N PRO A 112 11.12 -7.10 13.02
CA PRO A 112 10.06 -6.78 12.06
C PRO A 112 8.95 -5.88 12.61
N SER A 113 8.62 -6.01 13.92
CA SER A 113 7.63 -5.14 14.57
C SER A 113 8.04 -3.67 14.60
N SER A 114 9.33 -3.37 14.41
CA SER A 114 9.84 -1.99 14.33
C SER A 114 9.32 -1.27 13.09
N LEU A 115 9.15 -1.97 11.96
CA LEU A 115 8.56 -1.40 10.74
C LEU A 115 7.13 -0.90 10.98
N THR A 116 6.34 -1.63 11.78
CA THR A 116 5.00 -1.17 12.17
C THR A 116 5.06 0.10 13.02
N ARG A 117 5.98 0.16 14.00
CA ARG A 117 6.16 1.37 14.85
C ARG A 117 6.65 2.56 14.05
N TRP A 118 7.54 2.36 13.08
CA TRP A 118 8.04 3.44 12.23
C TRP A 118 6.95 3.98 11.30
N ARG A 119 6.17 3.13 10.65
CA ARG A 119 5.02 3.58 9.86
C ARG A 119 4.06 4.44 10.68
N GLN A 120 3.76 4.03 11.93
CA GLN A 120 2.89 4.80 12.82
C GLN A 120 3.49 6.16 13.19
N ARG A 121 4.82 6.24 13.43
CA ARG A 121 5.52 7.48 13.73
C ARG A 121 5.64 8.41 12.53
N LEU A 122 5.92 7.87 11.35
CA LEU A 122 5.95 8.62 10.11
C LEU A 122 4.58 9.25 9.81
N GLY A 123 3.52 8.51 10.09
CA GLY A 123 2.16 8.94 9.76
C GLY A 123 1.95 9.07 8.26
N GLU A 124 0.80 9.63 7.88
CA GLU A 124 0.44 9.84 6.47
C GLU A 124 1.44 10.77 5.78
N ALA A 125 1.72 11.92 6.38
CA ALA A 125 2.64 12.90 5.80
C ALA A 125 4.07 12.34 5.60
N GLY A 126 4.60 11.52 6.53
CA GLY A 126 5.92 10.90 6.31
C GLY A 126 5.91 9.82 5.22
N MET A 127 4.78 9.15 4.99
CA MET A 127 4.63 8.23 3.86
C MET A 127 4.42 8.96 2.53
N GLU A 128 3.81 10.15 2.54
CA GLU A 128 3.73 11.05 1.38
C GLU A 128 5.11 11.54 0.95
N GLU A 129 6.00 11.86 1.90
CA GLU A 129 7.40 12.20 1.60
C GLU A 129 8.11 11.06 0.86
N LEU A 130 7.90 9.80 1.25
CA LEU A 130 8.45 8.67 0.49
C LEU A 130 7.94 8.67 -0.95
N LEU A 131 6.67 8.93 -1.18
CA LEU A 131 6.10 8.98 -2.54
C LEU A 131 6.63 10.18 -3.31
N ALA A 132 6.65 11.39 -2.73
CA ALA A 132 7.16 12.62 -3.35
C ALA A 132 8.61 12.47 -3.81
N HIS A 133 9.48 11.90 -2.99
CA HIS A 133 10.88 11.69 -3.35
C HIS A 133 11.08 10.73 -4.53
N THR A 134 10.17 9.78 -4.76
CA THR A 134 10.20 8.96 -5.99
C THR A 134 9.81 9.77 -7.23
N ILE A 135 8.88 10.71 -7.09
CA ILE A 135 8.46 11.61 -8.18
C ILE A 135 9.59 12.58 -8.52
N ASN A 136 10.18 13.20 -7.49
CA ASN A 136 11.31 14.11 -7.63
C ASN A 136 12.50 13.42 -8.31
N THR A 137 12.78 12.19 -7.94
CA THR A 137 13.82 11.36 -8.57
C THR A 137 13.52 11.10 -10.06
N ALA A 138 12.27 10.78 -10.40
CA ALA A 138 11.86 10.56 -11.78
C ALA A 138 12.01 11.82 -12.63
N HIS A 139 11.69 12.99 -12.05
CA HIS A 139 11.86 14.28 -12.70
C HIS A 139 13.34 14.64 -12.87
N ALA A 140 14.15 14.54 -11.80
CA ALA A 140 15.59 14.80 -11.84
C ALA A 140 16.33 13.91 -12.85
N MET A 141 15.89 12.67 -13.02
CA MET A 141 16.42 11.74 -14.03
C MET A 141 15.92 12.05 -15.45
N LYS A 142 15.11 13.08 -15.65
CA LYS A 142 14.44 13.41 -16.93
C LYS A 142 13.59 12.23 -17.46
N ALA A 143 13.19 11.34 -16.59
CA ALA A 143 12.32 10.22 -16.92
C ALA A 143 10.88 10.70 -17.17
N VAL A 144 10.46 11.78 -16.48
CA VAL A 144 9.21 12.52 -16.71
C VAL A 144 9.51 14.02 -16.76
N ASP A 145 8.78 14.76 -17.58
CA ASP A 145 8.89 16.22 -17.67
C ASP A 145 7.68 16.91 -17.02
N ALA A 146 7.77 18.23 -16.79
CA ALA A 146 6.70 19.02 -16.19
C ALA A 146 5.39 18.94 -16.99
N ARG A 147 5.47 18.91 -18.33
CA ARG A 147 4.32 18.78 -19.23
C ARG A 147 3.62 17.43 -19.07
N GLU A 148 4.35 16.37 -18.77
CA GLU A 148 3.81 15.04 -18.47
C GLU A 148 3.10 15.04 -17.11
N LEU A 149 3.70 15.66 -16.09
CA LEU A 149 3.15 15.73 -14.74
C LEU A 149 1.95 16.68 -14.62
N SER A 150 1.82 17.69 -15.50
CA SER A 150 0.66 18.60 -15.53
C SER A 150 -0.64 17.94 -16.02
N ARG A 151 -0.56 16.70 -16.52
CA ARG A 151 -1.73 15.92 -16.99
C ARG A 151 -1.80 14.60 -16.26
N VAL A 152 -2.88 14.39 -15.55
CA VAL A 152 -3.09 13.20 -14.72
C VAL A 152 -4.30 12.40 -15.18
N ILE A 153 -4.23 11.10 -15.04
CA ILE A 153 -5.39 10.21 -15.11
C ILE A 153 -5.74 9.85 -13.67
N VAL A 154 -7.02 10.08 -13.30
CA VAL A 154 -7.52 9.74 -11.96
C VAL A 154 -8.56 8.64 -12.09
N ASP A 155 -8.43 7.63 -11.26
CA ASP A 155 -9.39 6.52 -11.17
C ASP A 155 -9.45 5.99 -9.74
N THR A 156 -10.52 5.26 -9.40
CA THR A 156 -10.67 4.62 -8.10
C THR A 156 -10.56 3.11 -8.19
N THR A 157 -10.02 2.54 -7.13
CA THR A 157 -9.99 1.09 -6.93
C THR A 157 -10.33 0.75 -5.48
N VAL A 158 -10.28 -0.54 -5.15
CA VAL A 158 -10.45 -1.02 -3.78
C VAL A 158 -9.12 -1.57 -3.29
N GLN A 159 -8.67 -1.06 -2.15
CA GLN A 159 -7.65 -1.72 -1.34
C GLN A 159 -8.35 -2.77 -0.49
N GLU A 160 -8.15 -4.03 -0.79
CA GLU A 160 -8.74 -5.10 -0.02
C GLU A 160 -8.06 -5.25 1.34
N LYS A 161 -8.88 -5.45 2.39
CA LYS A 161 -8.39 -5.74 3.73
C LYS A 161 -8.10 -7.23 3.86
N ALA A 162 -7.04 -7.59 4.56
CA ALA A 162 -6.69 -8.99 4.85
C ALA A 162 -7.66 -9.60 5.87
N ILE A 163 -8.92 -9.73 5.49
CA ILE A 163 -9.98 -10.34 6.28
C ILE A 163 -10.49 -11.62 5.62
N ALA A 164 -11.02 -12.50 6.44
CA ALA A 164 -11.73 -13.66 5.91
C ALA A 164 -13.08 -13.23 5.34
N HIS A 165 -13.51 -13.79 4.21
CA HIS A 165 -14.79 -13.47 3.56
C HIS A 165 -15.93 -13.39 4.59
N PRO A 166 -16.60 -12.24 4.73
CA PRO A 166 -17.60 -12.03 5.75
C PRO A 166 -18.90 -12.76 5.44
N THR A 167 -19.34 -13.61 6.36
CA THR A 167 -20.67 -14.18 6.39
C THR A 167 -21.27 -13.93 7.76
N ASP A 168 -22.59 -13.70 7.85
CA ASP A 168 -23.27 -13.46 9.13
C ASP A 168 -22.95 -14.56 10.15
N SER A 169 -22.97 -15.83 9.73
CA SER A 169 -22.65 -16.96 10.60
C SER A 169 -21.22 -16.92 11.16
N ARG A 170 -20.26 -16.50 10.33
CA ARG A 170 -18.86 -16.36 10.75
C ARG A 170 -18.70 -15.20 11.75
N LEU A 171 -19.28 -14.07 11.43
CA LEU A 171 -19.19 -12.86 12.26
C LEU A 171 -19.81 -13.10 13.65
N LEU A 172 -21.01 -13.71 13.72
CA LEU A 172 -21.67 -14.05 14.96
C LEU A 172 -20.81 -14.99 15.84
N GLU A 173 -20.20 -16.00 15.25
CA GLU A 173 -19.35 -16.93 15.99
C GLU A 173 -18.02 -16.28 16.41
N VAL A 174 -17.40 -15.45 15.58
CA VAL A 174 -16.20 -14.68 15.93
C VAL A 174 -16.48 -13.73 17.10
N ALA A 175 -17.64 -13.03 17.07
CA ALA A 175 -18.07 -12.15 18.16
C ALA A 175 -18.23 -12.91 19.46
N ARG A 176 -18.96 -14.04 19.44
CA ARG A 176 -19.14 -14.90 20.62
C ARG A 176 -17.82 -15.34 21.20
N LYS A 177 -16.90 -15.88 20.35
CA LYS A 177 -15.56 -16.32 20.78
C LYS A 177 -14.76 -15.18 21.40
N LYS A 178 -14.81 -14.01 20.79
CA LYS A 178 -14.06 -12.84 21.27
C LYS A 178 -14.55 -12.38 22.64
N LEU A 179 -15.86 -12.28 22.84
CA LEU A 179 -16.45 -11.90 24.13
C LEU A 179 -16.12 -12.92 25.23
N VAL A 180 -16.21 -14.22 24.93
CA VAL A 180 -15.83 -15.29 25.87
C VAL A 180 -14.33 -15.24 26.21
N LEU A 181 -13.47 -15.01 25.23
CA LEU A 181 -12.03 -14.90 25.46
C LEU A 181 -11.69 -13.68 26.34
N LEU A 182 -12.35 -12.55 26.11
CA LEU A 182 -12.17 -11.34 26.93
C LEU A 182 -12.64 -11.58 28.36
N ALA A 183 -13.81 -12.18 28.54
CA ALA A 183 -14.31 -12.54 29.86
C ALA A 183 -13.32 -13.43 30.62
N LYS A 184 -12.82 -14.49 29.95
CA LYS A 184 -11.80 -15.40 30.55
C LYS A 184 -10.52 -14.66 30.93
N ARG A 185 -10.02 -13.77 30.05
CA ARG A 185 -8.77 -13.01 30.28
C ARG A 185 -8.86 -12.09 31.50
N HIS A 186 -10.03 -11.57 31.78
CA HIS A 186 -10.29 -10.64 32.90
C HIS A 186 -10.96 -11.32 34.10
N GLY A 187 -10.94 -12.66 34.18
CA GLY A 187 -11.51 -13.39 35.33
C GLY A 187 -13.04 -13.32 35.46
N ILE A 188 -13.75 -12.88 34.43
CA ILE A 188 -15.22 -12.75 34.47
C ILE A 188 -15.86 -14.10 34.15
N ALA A 189 -16.42 -14.76 35.16
CA ALA A 189 -17.11 -16.03 35.01
C ALA A 189 -18.45 -15.86 34.27
N LEU A 190 -18.59 -16.41 33.06
CA LEU A 190 -19.83 -16.43 32.30
C LEU A 190 -20.70 -17.62 32.68
N ARG A 191 -22.04 -17.43 32.71
CA ARG A 191 -23.03 -18.52 32.98
C ARG A 191 -22.87 -19.64 31.92
N GLN A 192 -22.73 -19.27 30.65
CA GLN A 192 -22.55 -20.19 29.53
C GLN A 192 -21.67 -19.58 28.45
N THR A 193 -20.70 -20.34 27.97
CA THR A 193 -19.79 -19.91 26.88
C THR A 193 -20.25 -20.36 25.51
N TYR A 194 -21.12 -21.37 25.44
CA TYR A 194 -21.57 -22.04 24.21
C TYR A 194 -20.43 -22.53 23.30
N ALA A 195 -19.29 -22.94 23.91
CA ALA A 195 -18.06 -23.32 23.19
C ALA A 195 -18.27 -24.49 22.22
N ARG A 196 -19.14 -25.44 22.54
CA ARG A 196 -19.47 -26.59 21.66
C ARG A 196 -20.53 -26.24 20.62
N GLN A 197 -21.60 -25.52 21.04
CA GLN A 197 -22.75 -25.21 20.17
C GLN A 197 -22.42 -24.19 19.08
N GLY A 198 -21.68 -23.12 19.40
CA GLY A 198 -21.35 -22.05 18.45
C GLY A 198 -20.67 -22.54 17.18
N PRO A 199 -19.55 -23.29 17.27
CA PRO A 199 -18.87 -23.85 16.09
C PRO A 199 -19.76 -24.85 15.32
N ALA A 200 -20.56 -25.66 16.02
CA ALA A 200 -21.47 -26.62 15.39
C ALA A 200 -22.53 -25.93 14.54
N LEU A 201 -23.18 -24.85 15.08
CA LEU A 201 -24.15 -24.04 14.34
C LEU A 201 -23.52 -23.36 13.14
N ARG A 202 -22.31 -22.84 13.25
CA ARG A 202 -21.57 -22.23 12.14
C ARG A 202 -21.36 -23.25 11.00
N ARG A 203 -20.91 -24.49 11.33
CA ARG A 203 -20.71 -25.53 10.32
C ARG A 203 -22.04 -25.91 9.65
N LYS A 204 -23.12 -26.05 10.43
CA LYS A 204 -24.47 -26.35 9.88
C LYS A 204 -24.96 -25.25 8.96
N ALA A 205 -24.83 -23.98 9.36
CA ALA A 205 -25.20 -22.82 8.54
C ALA A 205 -24.42 -22.81 7.23
N GLY A 206 -23.11 -23.08 7.24
CA GLY A 206 -22.30 -23.17 6.04
C GLY A 206 -22.73 -24.29 5.10
N ARG A 207 -23.01 -25.49 5.61
CA ARG A 207 -23.52 -26.60 4.80
C ARG A 207 -24.87 -26.28 4.16
N HIS A 208 -25.79 -25.70 4.93
CA HIS A 208 -27.10 -25.29 4.40
C HIS A 208 -26.97 -24.17 3.34
N ALA A 209 -26.05 -23.26 3.51
CA ALA A 209 -25.78 -22.21 2.49
C ALA A 209 -25.26 -22.82 1.19
N HIS A 210 -24.31 -23.73 1.27
CA HIS A 210 -23.75 -24.44 0.11
C HIS A 210 -24.83 -25.25 -0.65
N ALA A 211 -25.69 -25.96 0.11
CA ALA A 211 -26.80 -26.72 -0.42
C ALA A 211 -28.02 -25.84 -0.83
N ARG A 212 -27.90 -24.50 -0.83
CA ARG A 212 -28.96 -23.53 -1.13
C ARG A 212 -30.23 -23.68 -0.27
N GLN A 213 -30.11 -24.32 0.90
CA GLN A 213 -31.22 -24.51 1.86
C GLN A 213 -31.37 -23.29 2.79
N PHE A 214 -31.71 -22.14 2.21
CA PHE A 214 -31.70 -20.87 2.92
C PHE A 214 -32.65 -20.78 4.12
N LYS A 215 -33.80 -21.50 4.10
CA LYS A 215 -34.72 -21.55 5.26
C LYS A 215 -34.03 -22.19 6.48
N ARG A 216 -33.33 -23.32 6.28
CA ARG A 216 -32.55 -24.00 7.33
C ARG A 216 -31.38 -23.17 7.81
N MET A 217 -30.63 -22.57 6.89
CA MET A 217 -29.55 -21.64 7.22
C MET A 217 -30.02 -20.51 8.13
N ARG A 218 -31.16 -19.86 7.80
CA ARG A 218 -31.73 -18.78 8.63
C ARG A 218 -32.12 -19.23 10.04
N LYS A 219 -32.56 -20.51 10.22
CA LYS A 219 -32.82 -21.09 11.55
C LYS A 219 -31.54 -21.17 12.38
N GLU A 220 -30.45 -21.63 11.79
CA GLU A 220 -29.15 -21.69 12.47
C GLU A 220 -28.62 -20.30 12.81
N LEU A 221 -28.74 -19.34 11.90
CA LEU A 221 -28.36 -17.94 12.16
C LEU A 221 -29.15 -17.32 13.33
N ARG A 222 -30.47 -17.53 13.38
CA ARG A 222 -31.30 -17.08 14.51
C ARG A 222 -30.80 -17.67 15.83
N ARG A 223 -30.46 -18.94 15.85
CA ARG A 223 -29.88 -19.60 17.05
C ARG A 223 -28.54 -18.99 17.44
N GLN A 224 -27.64 -18.74 16.49
CA GLN A 224 -26.35 -18.09 16.76
C GLN A 224 -26.55 -16.67 17.32
N ARG A 225 -27.49 -15.87 16.79
CA ARG A 225 -27.84 -14.55 17.33
C ARG A 225 -28.32 -14.64 18.78
N THR A 226 -29.17 -15.63 19.10
CA THR A 226 -29.62 -15.88 20.47
C THR A 226 -28.46 -16.20 21.41
N LEU A 227 -27.52 -17.06 20.99
CA LEU A 227 -26.35 -17.42 21.81
C LEU A 227 -25.43 -16.22 22.04
N LEU A 228 -25.11 -15.45 21.00
CA LEU A 228 -24.32 -14.22 21.12
C LEU A 228 -25.01 -13.21 22.04
N GLY A 229 -26.32 -12.98 21.88
CA GLY A 229 -27.08 -12.07 22.72
C GLY A 229 -27.10 -12.49 24.21
N ARG A 230 -27.13 -13.80 24.51
CA ARG A 230 -27.03 -14.30 25.89
C ARG A 230 -25.67 -14.01 26.51
N VAL A 231 -24.56 -14.31 25.76
CA VAL A 231 -23.18 -14.01 26.20
C VAL A 231 -22.98 -12.51 26.41
N LEU A 232 -23.48 -11.70 25.48
CA LEU A 232 -23.38 -10.25 25.55
C LEU A 232 -24.06 -9.68 26.79
N ARG A 233 -25.34 -10.02 27.03
CA ARG A 233 -26.09 -9.54 28.20
C ARG A 233 -25.49 -10.03 29.53
N ASP A 234 -24.98 -11.26 29.59
CA ASP A 234 -24.30 -11.79 30.79
C ASP A 234 -23.02 -11.01 31.09
N LEU A 235 -22.21 -10.76 30.06
CA LEU A 235 -20.97 -10.00 30.21
C LEU A 235 -21.24 -8.53 30.57
N GLN A 236 -22.26 -7.88 29.96
CA GLN A 236 -22.65 -6.49 30.27
C GLN A 236 -23.02 -6.31 31.77
N ARG A 237 -23.82 -7.21 32.32
CA ARG A 237 -24.22 -7.14 33.74
C ARG A 237 -23.00 -7.25 34.68
N LYS A 238 -22.01 -8.10 34.34
CA LYS A 238 -20.85 -8.33 35.18
C LYS A 238 -19.75 -7.28 34.97
N LEU A 239 -19.78 -6.60 33.83
CA LEU A 239 -18.81 -5.57 33.51
C LEU A 239 -18.93 -4.32 34.39
N ALA A 240 -20.14 -4.04 34.90
CA ALA A 240 -20.38 -2.90 35.79
C ALA A 240 -19.53 -2.95 37.08
N GLN A 241 -19.18 -4.15 37.51
CA GLN A 241 -18.39 -4.42 38.74
C GLN A 241 -16.87 -4.45 38.48
N GLN A 242 -16.41 -4.19 37.24
CA GLN A 242 -15.00 -4.27 36.86
C GLN A 242 -14.34 -2.89 36.88
N GLU A 243 -13.01 -2.92 36.97
CA GLU A 243 -12.16 -1.73 36.85
C GLU A 243 -12.45 -0.89 35.61
N PRO A 244 -12.35 0.46 35.65
CA PRO A 244 -12.62 1.33 34.52
C PRO A 244 -11.82 0.93 33.25
N SER A 245 -10.55 0.58 33.39
CA SER A 245 -9.68 0.15 32.29
C SER A 245 -10.16 -1.14 31.61
N VAL A 246 -10.73 -2.07 32.37
CA VAL A 246 -11.32 -3.31 31.87
C VAL A 246 -12.65 -3.01 31.15
N ARG A 247 -13.45 -2.13 31.74
CA ARG A 247 -14.73 -1.68 31.15
C ARG A 247 -14.53 -1.06 29.77
N GLU A 248 -13.57 -0.16 29.65
CA GLU A 248 -13.25 0.47 28.36
C GLU A 248 -12.80 -0.56 27.30
N ARG A 249 -11.81 -1.42 27.65
CA ARG A 249 -11.29 -2.45 26.72
C ARG A 249 -12.36 -3.43 26.24
N ILE A 250 -13.26 -3.84 27.12
CA ILE A 250 -14.34 -4.76 26.76
C ILE A 250 -15.49 -4.01 26.07
N GLY A 251 -15.76 -2.77 26.48
CA GLY A 251 -16.85 -1.94 25.98
C GLY A 251 -16.86 -1.82 24.46
N VAL A 252 -15.71 -1.55 23.85
CA VAL A 252 -15.54 -1.50 22.40
C VAL A 252 -16.02 -2.79 21.70
N TRP A 253 -15.78 -3.95 22.30
CA TRP A 253 -16.19 -5.23 21.71
C TRP A 253 -17.65 -5.55 21.94
N LEU A 254 -18.21 -5.09 23.05
CA LEU A 254 -19.65 -5.18 23.34
C LEU A 254 -20.44 -4.32 22.33
N GLU A 255 -20.00 -3.09 22.09
CA GLU A 255 -20.60 -2.19 21.10
C GLU A 255 -20.60 -2.82 19.70
N ARG A 256 -19.44 -3.36 19.25
CA ARG A 256 -19.35 -4.06 17.97
C ARG A 256 -20.27 -5.28 17.89
N ALA A 257 -20.38 -6.04 18.97
CA ALA A 257 -21.29 -7.19 19.03
C ALA A 257 -22.76 -6.77 19.02
N GLN A 258 -23.12 -5.67 19.68
CA GLN A 258 -24.46 -5.07 19.62
C GLN A 258 -24.79 -4.61 18.21
N ARG A 259 -23.87 -3.86 17.56
CA ARG A 259 -24.03 -3.42 16.17
C ARG A 259 -24.24 -4.63 15.24
N LEU A 260 -23.47 -5.72 15.42
CA LEU A 260 -23.63 -6.95 14.65
C LEU A 260 -25.00 -7.61 14.88
N LEU A 261 -25.53 -7.61 16.09
CA LEU A 261 -26.87 -8.12 16.40
C LEU A 261 -28.00 -7.23 15.82
N ALA A 262 -27.78 -5.94 15.77
CA ALA A 262 -28.78 -4.99 15.25
C ALA A 262 -28.85 -5.01 13.70
N GLN A 263 -27.71 -5.23 13.02
CA GLN A 263 -27.64 -5.08 11.56
C GLN A 263 -28.53 -6.04 10.78
N ARG A 264 -29.12 -5.51 9.70
CA ARG A 264 -30.01 -6.21 8.75
C ARG A 264 -29.32 -6.39 7.39
N PRO A 265 -29.81 -7.30 6.52
CA PRO A 265 -29.18 -7.56 5.21
C PRO A 265 -29.02 -6.34 4.30
N LYS A 266 -29.96 -5.40 4.33
CA LYS A 266 -29.99 -4.20 3.46
C LYS A 266 -29.41 -2.94 4.09
N ASP A 267 -28.93 -3.00 5.34
CA ASP A 267 -28.37 -1.83 6.00
C ASP A 267 -27.11 -1.35 5.28
N LYS A 268 -26.96 -0.03 5.22
CA LYS A 268 -25.70 0.64 4.86
C LYS A 268 -24.73 0.56 6.04
N GLN A 269 -23.44 0.70 5.79
CA GLN A 269 -22.39 0.72 6.82
C GLN A 269 -22.40 -0.51 7.76
N LYS A 270 -22.58 -1.69 7.22
CA LYS A 270 -22.53 -2.94 7.99
C LYS A 270 -21.13 -3.22 8.52
N LEU A 271 -21.07 -3.97 9.61
CA LEU A 271 -19.82 -4.49 10.12
C LEU A 271 -19.46 -5.77 9.35
N TYR A 272 -18.32 -5.75 8.64
CA TYR A 272 -17.83 -6.89 7.86
C TYR A 272 -16.67 -7.63 8.54
N ALA A 273 -15.99 -6.97 9.48
CA ALA A 273 -14.96 -7.61 10.31
C ALA A 273 -14.99 -7.03 11.72
N LEU A 274 -14.94 -7.89 12.73
CA LEU A 274 -14.99 -7.43 14.12
C LEU A 274 -13.73 -6.68 14.55
N HIS A 275 -12.56 -7.09 14.02
CA HIS A 275 -11.28 -6.49 14.35
C HIS A 275 -10.92 -5.30 13.45
N ALA A 276 -11.62 -5.13 12.36
CA ALA A 276 -11.43 -4.06 11.38
C ALA A 276 -12.80 -3.45 11.02
N PRO A 277 -13.40 -2.63 11.91
CA PRO A 277 -14.73 -2.06 11.71
C PRO A 277 -14.80 -1.03 10.58
N GLU A 278 -13.64 -0.54 10.14
CA GLU A 278 -13.46 0.36 9.01
C GLU A 278 -13.69 -0.29 7.64
N VAL A 279 -13.73 -1.62 7.57
CA VAL A 279 -13.91 -2.35 6.31
C VAL A 279 -15.29 -2.12 5.73
N GLU A 280 -15.32 -1.80 4.46
CA GLU A 280 -16.54 -1.58 3.68
C GLU A 280 -16.69 -2.64 2.59
N CYS A 281 -17.92 -2.74 2.06
CA CYS A 281 -18.24 -3.65 0.96
C CYS A 281 -18.50 -2.83 -0.30
N MET A 282 -17.69 -3.04 -1.31
CA MET A 282 -17.83 -2.38 -2.60
C MET A 282 -18.29 -3.38 -3.66
N SER A 283 -19.39 -3.04 -4.34
CA SER A 283 -19.86 -3.82 -5.48
C SER A 283 -19.08 -3.43 -6.73
N LYS A 284 -18.51 -4.41 -7.42
CA LYS A 284 -17.72 -4.22 -8.65
C LYS A 284 -18.42 -4.71 -9.91
N GLY A 285 -19.61 -5.28 -9.81
CA GLY A 285 -20.34 -5.82 -10.95
C GLY A 285 -19.66 -6.98 -11.69
N LYS A 286 -18.57 -7.53 -11.14
CA LYS A 286 -17.83 -8.65 -11.73
C LYS A 286 -18.53 -9.98 -11.44
N ALA A 287 -18.72 -10.82 -12.46
CA ALA A 287 -19.44 -12.09 -12.30
C ALA A 287 -18.78 -13.06 -11.30
N ARG A 288 -17.43 -13.11 -11.26
CA ARG A 288 -16.69 -14.03 -10.36
C ARG A 288 -16.48 -13.48 -8.97
N GLN A 289 -16.34 -12.16 -8.82
CA GLN A 289 -16.09 -11.49 -7.54
C GLN A 289 -16.94 -10.22 -7.47
N PRO A 290 -18.24 -10.35 -7.16
CA PRO A 290 -19.17 -9.23 -7.16
C PRO A 290 -18.88 -8.20 -6.06
N TYR A 291 -18.22 -8.61 -4.97
CA TYR A 291 -17.93 -7.76 -3.81
C TYR A 291 -16.46 -7.82 -3.44
N GLU A 292 -15.86 -6.64 -3.22
CA GLU A 292 -14.55 -6.45 -2.61
C GLU A 292 -14.72 -5.82 -1.22
N PHE A 293 -13.91 -6.26 -0.24
CA PHE A 293 -14.02 -5.82 1.15
C PHE A 293 -12.74 -5.08 1.56
N GLY A 294 -12.86 -3.78 1.82
CA GLY A 294 -11.72 -2.94 2.12
C GLY A 294 -12.09 -1.47 2.18
N VAL A 295 -11.24 -0.60 1.64
CA VAL A 295 -11.44 0.84 1.54
C VAL A 295 -11.32 1.29 0.08
N LYS A 296 -12.07 2.31 -0.31
CA LYS A 296 -11.92 2.97 -1.61
C LYS A 296 -10.59 3.73 -1.67
N VAL A 297 -9.89 3.63 -2.77
CA VAL A 297 -8.61 4.29 -3.03
C VAL A 297 -8.67 5.02 -4.34
N GLY A 298 -8.32 6.31 -4.32
CA GLY A 298 -8.03 7.10 -5.53
C GLY A 298 -6.56 6.97 -5.90
N ILE A 299 -6.30 6.83 -7.19
CA ILE A 299 -4.96 6.80 -7.77
C ILE A 299 -4.89 7.84 -8.88
N ALA A 300 -3.90 8.73 -8.79
CA ALA A 300 -3.56 9.68 -9.84
C ALA A 300 -2.23 9.29 -10.48
N VAL A 301 -2.21 9.15 -11.79
CA VAL A 301 -0.99 8.79 -12.55
C VAL A 301 -0.71 9.79 -13.66
N SER A 302 0.56 9.97 -14.03
CA SER A 302 0.94 10.76 -15.20
C SER A 302 0.37 10.15 -16.48
N ALA A 303 -0.16 10.99 -17.39
CA ALA A 303 -1.04 10.56 -18.48
C ALA A 303 -0.38 9.63 -19.51
N ARG A 304 0.93 9.73 -19.73
CA ARG A 304 1.63 8.92 -20.75
C ARG A 304 2.48 7.83 -20.17
N LYS A 305 3.17 8.08 -19.07
CA LYS A 305 4.21 7.19 -18.53
C LYS A 305 3.75 6.39 -17.32
N GLY A 306 2.56 6.71 -16.73
CA GLY A 306 1.96 5.94 -15.66
C GLY A 306 2.74 5.99 -14.33
N LEU A 307 3.51 7.08 -14.09
CA LEU A 307 4.10 7.34 -12.78
C LEU A 307 2.99 7.77 -11.82
N ILE A 308 2.93 7.23 -10.63
CA ILE A 308 1.93 7.61 -9.62
C ILE A 308 2.32 8.95 -9.01
N VAL A 309 1.40 9.91 -9.07
CA VAL A 309 1.54 11.27 -8.54
C VAL A 309 0.51 11.58 -7.45
N GLY A 310 -0.32 10.61 -7.08
CA GLY A 310 -1.26 10.70 -5.97
C GLY A 310 -1.86 9.33 -5.66
N ALA A 311 -2.02 9.03 -4.38
CA ALA A 311 -2.60 7.78 -3.88
C ALA A 311 -3.22 8.01 -2.50
N ARG A 312 -4.56 7.94 -2.40
CA ARG A 312 -5.28 8.29 -1.18
C ARG A 312 -6.40 7.29 -0.88
N SER A 313 -6.59 6.95 0.40
CA SER A 313 -7.73 6.16 0.85
C SER A 313 -8.90 7.05 1.24
N PHE A 314 -10.12 6.62 0.90
CA PHE A 314 -11.37 7.34 1.17
C PHE A 314 -12.33 6.47 2.00
N PRO A 315 -12.33 6.63 3.33
CA PRO A 315 -13.29 5.95 4.20
C PRO A 315 -14.72 6.39 3.89
N GLY A 316 -15.71 5.51 4.19
CA GLY A 316 -17.12 5.82 3.99
C GLY A 316 -17.64 5.50 2.58
N ASN A 317 -16.78 4.93 1.71
CA ASN A 317 -17.11 4.61 0.31
C ASN A 317 -17.84 5.77 -0.40
N PRO A 318 -17.29 7.01 -0.42
CA PRO A 318 -17.92 8.14 -1.08
C PRO A 318 -18.15 7.87 -2.56
N TYR A 319 -19.00 8.65 -3.22
CA TYR A 319 -19.11 8.60 -4.67
C TYR A 319 -17.78 8.98 -5.33
N ASP A 320 -17.42 8.36 -6.46
CA ASP A 320 -16.10 8.57 -7.08
C ASP A 320 -15.83 10.05 -7.40
N GLY A 321 -16.84 10.77 -7.88
CA GLY A 321 -16.74 12.20 -8.15
C GLY A 321 -16.39 13.05 -6.93
N ASP A 322 -16.85 12.65 -5.73
CA ASP A 322 -16.59 13.39 -4.48
C ASP A 322 -15.12 13.26 -4.01
N THR A 323 -14.39 12.27 -4.53
CA THR A 323 -12.99 12.04 -4.18
C THR A 323 -12.00 12.89 -5.01
N LEU A 324 -12.46 13.53 -6.11
CA LEU A 324 -11.58 14.15 -7.10
C LEU A 324 -10.81 15.35 -6.56
N ALA A 325 -11.48 16.25 -5.83
CA ALA A 325 -10.86 17.46 -5.31
C ALA A 325 -9.71 17.12 -4.34
N GLU A 326 -9.99 16.27 -3.35
CA GLU A 326 -8.98 15.84 -2.38
C GLU A 326 -7.82 15.06 -3.04
N GLN A 327 -8.10 14.26 -4.07
CA GLN A 327 -7.08 13.53 -4.82
C GLN A 327 -6.16 14.46 -5.60
N LEU A 328 -6.69 15.52 -6.22
CA LEU A 328 -5.92 16.50 -6.96
C LEU A 328 -5.15 17.44 -6.03
N GLU A 329 -5.70 17.77 -4.87
CA GLU A 329 -5.00 18.51 -3.82
C GLU A 329 -3.76 17.75 -3.33
N GLN A 330 -3.89 16.46 -3.04
CA GLN A 330 -2.75 15.62 -2.69
C GLN A 330 -1.71 15.59 -3.83
N ALA A 331 -2.15 15.44 -5.08
CA ALA A 331 -1.24 15.45 -6.22
C ALA A 331 -0.49 16.79 -6.36
N ARG A 332 -1.12 17.92 -6.06
CA ARG A 332 -0.45 19.25 -6.00
C ARG A 332 0.64 19.27 -4.94
N GLY A 333 0.33 18.80 -3.72
CA GLY A 333 1.31 18.71 -2.62
C GLY A 333 2.50 17.85 -2.98
N LEU A 334 2.28 16.68 -3.55
CA LEU A 334 3.34 15.74 -3.96
C LEU A 334 4.20 16.24 -5.13
N LEU A 335 3.70 17.19 -5.93
CA LEU A 335 4.41 17.79 -7.05
C LEU A 335 5.03 19.16 -6.71
N GLN A 336 4.94 19.61 -5.45
CA GLN A 336 5.41 20.93 -5.03
C GLN A 336 6.91 21.12 -5.31
N ASP A 337 7.75 20.15 -5.01
CA ASP A 337 9.20 20.24 -5.18
C ASP A 337 9.65 20.29 -6.66
N VAL A 338 8.79 19.85 -7.57
CA VAL A 338 9.05 19.91 -9.02
C VAL A 338 8.36 21.10 -9.70
N ASP A 339 7.72 21.97 -8.90
CA ASP A 339 7.02 23.18 -9.32
C ASP A 339 6.00 22.92 -10.45
N VAL A 340 5.19 21.87 -10.30
CA VAL A 340 4.18 21.47 -11.27
C VAL A 340 2.82 21.34 -10.61
N ILE A 341 1.81 21.96 -11.23
CA ILE A 341 0.41 21.83 -10.82
C ILE A 341 -0.33 21.02 -11.89
N PRO A 342 -1.14 20.01 -11.50
CA PRO A 342 -2.03 19.33 -12.42
C PRO A 342 -3.02 20.31 -13.07
N GLN A 343 -2.95 20.46 -14.39
CA GLN A 343 -3.83 21.35 -15.16
C GLN A 343 -4.96 20.60 -15.86
N VAL A 344 -4.77 19.30 -16.12
CA VAL A 344 -5.75 18.46 -16.80
C VAL A 344 -5.91 17.14 -16.06
N ALA A 345 -7.13 16.82 -15.66
CA ALA A 345 -7.51 15.55 -15.10
C ALA A 345 -8.37 14.75 -16.10
N ILE A 346 -7.94 13.54 -16.43
CA ILE A 346 -8.65 12.63 -17.32
C ILE A 346 -9.31 11.57 -16.42
N VAL A 347 -10.64 11.51 -16.47
CA VAL A 347 -11.44 10.70 -15.54
C VAL A 347 -12.47 9.86 -16.29
N ASP A 348 -13.11 8.94 -15.57
CA ASP A 348 -14.22 8.18 -16.14
C ASP A 348 -15.57 8.93 -16.01
N LEU A 349 -16.68 8.27 -16.42
CA LEU A 349 -18.02 8.86 -16.32
C LEU A 349 -18.53 9.01 -14.89
N GLY A 350 -17.95 8.29 -13.94
CA GLY A 350 -18.28 8.37 -12.51
C GLY A 350 -17.93 9.73 -11.89
N TYR A 351 -17.14 10.56 -12.57
CA TYR A 351 -16.76 11.90 -12.13
C TYR A 351 -17.53 13.02 -12.84
N ARG A 352 -18.54 12.67 -13.63
CA ARG A 352 -19.34 13.64 -14.39
C ARG A 352 -19.99 14.68 -13.47
N GLY A 353 -19.95 15.96 -13.89
CA GLY A 353 -20.57 17.09 -13.16
C GLY A 353 -19.76 17.53 -11.93
N ARG A 354 -18.48 17.18 -11.86
CA ARG A 354 -17.54 17.69 -10.85
C ARG A 354 -16.55 18.63 -11.49
N ASP A 355 -16.34 19.76 -10.84
CA ASP A 355 -15.38 20.78 -11.21
C ASP A 355 -14.37 20.95 -10.08
N VAL A 356 -13.11 21.20 -10.45
CA VAL A 356 -12.03 21.54 -9.52
C VAL A 356 -11.34 22.79 -10.05
N GLU A 357 -11.21 23.79 -9.21
CA GLU A 357 -10.64 25.10 -9.59
C GLU A 357 -9.23 24.94 -10.17
N GLY A 358 -9.01 25.57 -11.32
CA GLY A 358 -7.74 25.56 -12.04
C GLY A 358 -7.41 24.24 -12.77
N VAL A 359 -8.33 23.26 -12.82
CA VAL A 359 -8.10 21.97 -13.46
C VAL A 359 -9.16 21.69 -14.53
N GLN A 360 -8.74 21.46 -15.76
CA GLN A 360 -9.64 21.01 -16.83
C GLN A 360 -9.96 19.53 -16.64
N ILE A 361 -11.23 19.21 -16.37
CA ILE A 361 -11.69 17.82 -16.22
C ILE A 361 -12.16 17.31 -17.58
N LEU A 362 -11.58 16.20 -18.04
CA LEU A 362 -11.90 15.57 -19.32
C LEU A 362 -12.49 14.16 -19.08
N HIS A 363 -13.69 13.93 -19.61
CA HIS A 363 -14.34 12.62 -19.57
C HIS A 363 -15.11 12.32 -20.86
N ARG A 364 -15.41 11.06 -21.11
CA ARG A 364 -16.03 10.56 -22.34
C ARG A 364 -17.41 11.18 -22.62
N GLY A 365 -18.12 11.64 -21.58
CA GLY A 365 -19.42 12.30 -21.72
C GLY A 365 -19.40 13.66 -22.45
N GLN A 366 -18.21 14.27 -22.63
CA GLN A 366 -18.01 15.54 -23.35
C GLN A 366 -17.69 15.33 -24.84
N ALA A 367 -18.01 14.17 -25.41
CA ALA A 367 -17.60 13.74 -26.75
C ALA A 367 -17.81 14.78 -27.85
N LYS A 368 -18.90 15.57 -27.79
CA LYS A 368 -19.24 16.57 -28.83
C LYS A 368 -18.38 17.83 -28.79
N THR A 369 -17.74 18.13 -27.65
CA THR A 369 -16.99 19.40 -27.45
C THR A 369 -15.47 19.17 -27.44
N LEU A 370 -15.01 17.92 -27.53
CA LEU A 370 -13.60 17.57 -27.42
C LEU A 370 -12.85 17.76 -28.74
N THR A 371 -11.66 18.34 -28.64
CA THR A 371 -10.71 18.38 -29.77
C THR A 371 -10.13 17.00 -30.05
N ARG A 372 -9.59 16.77 -31.26
CA ARG A 372 -8.88 15.52 -31.64
C ARG A 372 -7.73 15.17 -30.67
N ARG A 373 -7.06 16.20 -30.10
CA ARG A 373 -5.98 16.03 -29.13
C ARG A 373 -6.52 15.51 -27.78
N GLN A 374 -7.61 16.09 -27.29
CA GLN A 374 -8.26 15.67 -26.05
C GLN A 374 -8.85 14.25 -26.17
N TRP A 375 -9.40 13.91 -27.34
CA TRP A 375 -9.84 12.53 -27.61
C TRP A 375 -8.72 11.51 -27.49
N ARG A 376 -7.52 11.82 -27.95
CA ARG A 376 -6.35 10.94 -27.76
C ARG A 376 -6.02 10.77 -26.28
N TRP A 377 -6.17 11.78 -25.46
CA TRP A 377 -5.96 11.68 -24.01
C TRP A 377 -7.02 10.80 -23.33
N ILE A 378 -8.30 10.97 -23.68
CA ILE A 378 -9.37 10.13 -23.15
C ILE A 378 -9.18 8.66 -23.53
N LYS A 379 -8.74 8.35 -24.74
CA LYS A 379 -8.38 6.98 -25.12
C LYS A 379 -7.28 6.39 -24.23
N ARG A 380 -6.36 7.21 -23.76
CA ARG A 380 -5.29 6.77 -22.83
C ARG A 380 -5.75 6.57 -21.39
N ARG A 381 -6.97 6.97 -21.00
CA ARG A 381 -7.49 6.72 -19.65
C ARG A 381 -7.30 5.26 -19.22
N GLN A 382 -7.51 4.33 -20.12
CA GLN A 382 -7.34 2.89 -19.84
C GLN A 382 -5.92 2.52 -19.39
N ALA A 383 -4.92 3.38 -19.60
CA ALA A 383 -3.55 3.14 -19.14
C ALA A 383 -3.39 3.15 -17.60
N VAL A 384 -4.40 3.61 -16.84
CA VAL A 384 -4.42 3.49 -15.38
C VAL A 384 -4.73 2.06 -14.92
N GLU A 385 -5.47 1.28 -15.72
CA GLU A 385 -5.88 -0.09 -15.34
C GLU A 385 -4.69 -1.03 -15.15
N PRO A 386 -3.67 -1.09 -16.04
CA PRO A 386 -2.43 -1.83 -15.78
C PRO A 386 -1.69 -1.35 -14.53
N VAL A 387 -1.66 -0.03 -14.26
CA VAL A 387 -1.02 0.52 -13.04
C VAL A 387 -1.71 -0.01 -11.79
N ILE A 388 -3.04 0.04 -11.76
CA ILE A 388 -3.85 -0.53 -10.67
C ILE A 388 -3.63 -2.04 -10.56
N GLY A 389 -3.53 -2.74 -11.69
CA GLY A 389 -3.20 -4.17 -11.73
C GLY A 389 -1.86 -4.47 -11.05
N HIS A 390 -0.81 -3.75 -11.40
CA HIS A 390 0.51 -3.88 -10.78
C HIS A 390 0.53 -3.48 -9.30
N LEU A 391 -0.19 -2.41 -8.92
CA LEU A 391 -0.34 -2.06 -7.51
C LEU A 391 -0.94 -3.22 -6.70
N LYS A 392 -1.96 -3.87 -7.24
CA LYS A 392 -2.63 -5.00 -6.57
C LYS A 392 -1.77 -6.26 -6.55
N GLN A 393 -1.12 -6.62 -7.65
CA GLN A 393 -0.40 -7.88 -7.79
C GLN A 393 1.02 -7.83 -7.27
N ASP A 394 1.73 -6.71 -7.53
CA ASP A 394 3.16 -6.61 -7.31
C ASP A 394 3.53 -5.77 -6.07
N CYS A 395 2.60 -4.92 -5.57
CA CYS A 395 2.86 -3.95 -4.50
C CYS A 395 1.92 -4.08 -3.29
N ARG A 396 1.24 -5.21 -3.13
CA ARG A 396 0.35 -5.57 -2.00
C ARG A 396 -0.94 -4.76 -1.84
N LEU A 397 -1.38 -3.96 -2.79
CA LEU A 397 -2.61 -3.17 -2.63
C LEU A 397 -3.87 -4.06 -2.43
N ASN A 398 -3.84 -5.31 -2.87
CA ASN A 398 -4.92 -6.29 -2.67
C ASN A 398 -4.95 -6.92 -1.28
N ARG A 399 -4.02 -6.58 -0.37
CA ARG A 399 -3.91 -7.25 0.94
C ARG A 399 -3.37 -6.33 2.04
N CYS A 400 -4.22 -5.42 2.53
CA CYS A 400 -3.86 -4.57 3.66
C CYS A 400 -4.02 -5.32 4.99
N HIS A 401 -2.93 -5.48 5.73
CA HIS A 401 -2.91 -6.06 7.09
C HIS A 401 -2.92 -5.00 8.19
N LEU A 402 -2.71 -3.72 7.85
CA LEU A 402 -2.68 -2.64 8.82
C LEU A 402 -4.08 -2.35 9.35
N LYS A 403 -4.19 -1.84 10.58
CA LYS A 403 -5.46 -1.62 11.27
C LYS A 403 -5.89 -0.17 11.22
N GLY A 404 -7.20 0.05 11.15
CA GLY A 404 -7.82 1.37 11.16
C GLY A 404 -7.67 2.12 9.84
N ALA A 405 -8.36 3.25 9.70
CA ALA A 405 -8.30 4.10 8.52
C ALA A 405 -6.89 4.66 8.28
N GLN A 406 -6.18 5.04 9.35
CA GLN A 406 -4.79 5.45 9.25
C GLN A 406 -3.91 4.33 8.65
N GLY A 407 -4.10 3.07 9.09
CA GLY A 407 -3.38 1.94 8.52
C GLY A 407 -3.66 1.76 7.04
N ASP A 408 -4.88 2.02 6.59
CA ASP A 408 -5.25 1.96 5.18
C ASP A 408 -4.54 3.05 4.36
N ALA A 409 -4.49 4.28 4.86
CA ALA A 409 -3.77 5.39 4.22
C ALA A 409 -2.26 5.13 4.11
N LEU A 410 -1.62 4.70 5.20
CA LEU A 410 -0.19 4.36 5.21
C LEU A 410 0.15 3.24 4.21
N HIS A 411 -0.75 2.26 4.09
CA HIS A 411 -0.54 1.13 3.18
C HIS A 411 -0.63 1.56 1.71
N VAL A 412 -1.63 2.36 1.36
CA VAL A 412 -1.83 2.89 0.00
C VAL A 412 -0.60 3.69 -0.45
N LEU A 413 -0.12 4.61 0.38
CA LEU A 413 1.07 5.43 0.08
C LEU A 413 2.32 4.57 -0.07
N GLY A 414 2.51 3.57 0.81
CA GLY A 414 3.61 2.62 0.69
C GLY A 414 3.55 1.82 -0.61
N CYS A 415 2.37 1.34 -1.03
CA CYS A 415 2.18 0.65 -2.30
C CYS A 415 2.52 1.55 -3.50
N ALA A 416 2.08 2.82 -3.47
CA ALA A 416 2.37 3.79 -4.52
C ALA A 416 3.87 4.10 -4.62
N ALA A 417 4.54 4.34 -3.48
CA ALA A 417 5.99 4.56 -3.43
C ALA A 417 6.77 3.33 -3.93
N GLY A 418 6.35 2.11 -3.54
CA GLY A 418 6.93 0.86 -4.02
C GLY A 418 6.75 0.65 -5.53
N TYR A 419 5.57 0.99 -6.06
CA TYR A 419 5.33 0.97 -7.50
C TYR A 419 6.25 1.94 -8.25
N ASN A 420 6.38 3.18 -7.78
CA ASN A 420 7.26 4.17 -8.37
C ASN A 420 8.73 3.73 -8.30
N LEU A 421 9.15 3.11 -7.21
CA LEU A 421 10.50 2.54 -7.13
C LEU A 421 10.73 1.48 -8.24
N ARG A 422 9.78 0.56 -8.44
CA ARG A 422 9.85 -0.44 -9.54
C ARG A 422 9.83 0.24 -10.91
N TRP A 423 9.05 1.29 -11.05
CA TRP A 423 8.98 2.06 -12.29
C TRP A 423 10.36 2.69 -12.60
N LEU A 424 11.02 3.29 -11.62
CA LEU A 424 12.37 3.86 -11.74
C LEU A 424 13.42 2.79 -12.08
N LEU A 425 13.36 1.63 -11.44
CA LEU A 425 14.25 0.50 -11.75
C LEU A 425 14.09 0.02 -13.19
N ARG A 426 12.85 -0.09 -13.68
CA ARG A 426 12.57 -0.44 -15.09
C ARG A 426 13.09 0.63 -16.05
N TRP A 427 12.95 1.90 -15.71
CA TRP A 427 13.48 3.00 -16.50
C TRP A 427 14.99 2.94 -16.61
N ILE A 428 15.71 2.72 -15.52
CA ILE A 428 17.17 2.55 -15.50
C ILE A 428 17.59 1.34 -16.35
N ALA A 429 16.91 0.20 -16.19
CA ALA A 429 17.20 -0.99 -16.99
C ALA A 429 16.98 -0.75 -18.49
N PHE A 430 15.90 -0.05 -18.86
CA PHE A 430 15.62 0.34 -20.25
C PHE A 430 16.74 1.23 -20.83
N LEU A 431 17.18 2.26 -20.10
CA LEU A 431 18.28 3.12 -20.54
C LEU A 431 19.59 2.35 -20.74
N ARG A 432 19.89 1.41 -19.84
CA ARG A 432 21.06 0.53 -20.00
C ARG A 432 20.98 -0.29 -21.29
N ALA A 433 19.84 -0.93 -21.53
CA ALA A 433 19.63 -1.72 -22.74
C ALA A 433 19.77 -0.85 -24.01
N LEU A 434 19.20 0.36 -23.99
CA LEU A 434 19.31 1.30 -25.10
C LEU A 434 20.77 1.70 -25.37
N LEU A 435 21.55 2.02 -24.33
CA LEU A 435 22.96 2.35 -24.45
C LEU A 435 23.78 1.17 -24.99
N GLN A 436 23.47 -0.06 -24.61
CA GLN A 436 24.14 -1.26 -25.15
C GLN A 436 23.86 -1.42 -26.65
N VAL A 437 22.62 -1.23 -27.10
CA VAL A 437 22.26 -1.29 -28.51
C VAL A 437 22.97 -0.19 -29.32
N VAL A 438 23.03 1.04 -28.80
CA VAL A 438 23.73 2.16 -29.47
C VAL A 438 25.22 1.85 -29.58
N ARG A 439 25.88 1.37 -28.52
CA ARG A 439 27.29 0.99 -28.53
C ARG A 439 27.59 -0.15 -29.50
N ALA A 440 26.73 -1.19 -29.54
CA ALA A 440 26.88 -2.29 -30.47
C ALA A 440 26.80 -1.83 -31.95
N ARG A 441 25.91 -0.87 -32.24
CA ARG A 441 25.79 -0.27 -33.59
C ARG A 441 26.99 0.59 -33.97
N SER A 442 27.60 1.30 -33.01
CA SER A 442 28.76 2.15 -33.24
C SER A 442 30.07 1.35 -33.35
N SER A 443 30.08 0.10 -32.86
CA SER A 443 31.24 -0.80 -32.90
C SER A 443 31.25 -1.76 -34.09
N THR A 444 30.22 -1.78 -34.95
CA THR A 444 30.28 -2.47 -36.25
C THR A 444 31.07 -1.61 -37.23
N PRO A 445 32.29 -2.05 -37.64
CA PRO A 445 33.01 -1.34 -38.69
C PRO A 445 32.19 -1.38 -39.98
N SER A 446 32.06 -0.25 -40.67
CA SER A 446 31.51 -0.16 -42.01
C SER A 446 32.43 -0.86 -43.01
N SER A 447 32.39 -2.18 -43.02
CA SER A 447 33.02 -2.98 -44.06
C SER A 447 31.98 -3.36 -45.12
N THR A 448 31.52 -2.36 -45.86
CA THR A 448 31.03 -2.56 -47.21
C THR A 448 32.09 -2.03 -48.16
N MET A 449 33.24 -2.72 -48.21
CA MET A 449 33.98 -2.79 -49.45
C MET A 449 33.17 -3.74 -50.37
N TRP A 450 32.45 -3.18 -51.31
CA TRP A 450 32.03 -3.89 -52.49
C TRP A 450 33.26 -4.32 -53.24
N PRO A 451 33.42 -5.59 -53.64
CA PRO A 451 34.45 -5.97 -54.62
C PRO A 451 33.95 -5.42 -55.97
N ALA A 452 34.64 -4.34 -56.40
CA ALA A 452 34.67 -4.01 -57.81
C ALA A 452 35.48 -5.12 -58.52
N ASN A 453 34.99 -5.54 -59.67
CA ASN A 453 35.57 -6.45 -60.69
C ASN A 453 35.08 -7.91 -60.65
N MET A 454 34.04 -8.15 -61.44
CA MET A 454 34.08 -9.17 -62.46
C MET A 454 33.46 -8.57 -63.74
N ALA A 455 34.35 -8.02 -64.58
CA ALA A 455 34.05 -7.78 -65.96
C ALA A 455 34.45 -9.04 -66.75
N LEU A 456 33.50 -9.51 -67.60
CA LEU A 456 33.69 -10.14 -68.92
C LEU A 456 34.74 -11.25 -69.09
N GLU A 457 34.26 -12.45 -69.38
CA GLU A 457 34.66 -13.10 -70.67
C GLU A 457 33.75 -14.29 -70.96
N VAL A 458 33.19 -14.27 -72.24
CA VAL A 458 32.59 -15.27 -73.12
C VAL A 458 31.18 -15.76 -72.76
#